data_84b4975703bcc223d70da4f6f7e79b26
#
_entry.id   84b4975703bcc223d70da4f6f7e79b26
#
_cell.length_a   1.000
_cell.length_b   1.000
_cell.length_c   1.000
_cell.angle_alpha   90.00
_cell.angle_beta   90.00
_cell.angle_gamma   90.00
#
_symmetry.space_group_name_H-M   'P 1'
#
loop_
_entity.id
_entity.type
_entity.pdbx_description
1 polymer ?
#
loop_
_entity_poly.entity_id
_entity_poly.type
_entity_poly.pdbx_seq_one_letter_code
_entity_poly.pdbx_strand_id
1 'polypeptide(L)'
;MKKLYALFKFQLNIALDNKFNLIFSLLFPIVGMVMTIVERTEASNSLKLDYDMMLPYISYIIVLSMLFGWIGTISQLRENGFFKMFTSLSGSKYYIILVNFLINLLLNFCQVNILVGIYFIIVRNYSLMLLFQWNMVIFPCSIFCFLSLSFLLLIPLKYETLQIVLTTYLVLGMYLLHINFSPIVQFFKFLNLFAMNIEIGQLIISPSNNYVLLYMLLLCIIGLLSISRISVFPHKNRG
;
A
#
# COMPACT_ATOMS: atom_id res chain seq x y z
N MET A 1 8.26 -18.12 -19.99
CA MET A 1 7.41 -18.47 -18.84
C MET A 1 8.20 -19.03 -17.64
N LYS A 2 9.10 -20.03 -17.80
CA LYS A 2 9.87 -20.61 -16.68
C LYS A 2 10.71 -19.59 -15.88
N LYS A 3 11.33 -18.59 -16.55
CA LYS A 3 12.12 -17.54 -15.87
C LYS A 3 11.28 -16.62 -14.99
N LEU A 4 10.09 -16.23 -15.46
CA LEU A 4 9.15 -15.39 -14.66
C LEU A 4 8.64 -16.14 -13.43
N TYR A 5 8.31 -17.41 -13.58
CA TYR A 5 7.86 -18.24 -12.46
C TYR A 5 8.96 -18.40 -11.39
N ALA A 6 10.20 -18.63 -11.81
CA ALA A 6 11.33 -18.72 -10.88
C ALA A 6 11.57 -17.41 -10.14
N LEU A 7 11.47 -16.27 -10.83
CA LEU A 7 11.58 -14.93 -10.24
C LEU A 7 10.44 -14.67 -9.25
N PHE A 8 9.20 -15.02 -9.62
CA PHE A 8 8.03 -14.91 -8.75
C PHE A 8 8.20 -15.72 -7.46
N LYS A 9 8.58 -17.01 -7.57
CA LYS A 9 8.81 -17.88 -6.43
C LYS A 9 9.90 -17.34 -5.50
N PHE A 10 11.00 -16.84 -6.08
CA PHE A 10 12.11 -16.26 -5.33
C PHE A 10 11.67 -15.01 -4.56
N GLN A 11 11.02 -14.06 -5.22
CA GLN A 11 10.56 -12.83 -4.57
C GLN A 11 9.43 -13.09 -3.56
N LEU A 12 8.56 -14.07 -3.82
CA LEU A 12 7.54 -14.50 -2.86
C LEU A 12 8.18 -15.04 -1.58
N ASN A 13 9.23 -15.86 -1.70
CA ASN A 13 9.94 -16.35 -0.53
C ASN A 13 10.58 -15.20 0.27
N ILE A 14 11.21 -14.23 -0.39
CA ILE A 14 11.75 -13.04 0.30
C ILE A 14 10.65 -12.28 1.05
N ALA A 15 9.49 -12.09 0.42
CA ALA A 15 8.39 -11.40 1.05
C ALA A 15 7.82 -12.17 2.26
N LEU A 16 7.74 -13.50 2.19
CA LEU A 16 7.28 -14.36 3.28
C LEU A 16 8.35 -14.51 4.39
N ASP A 17 9.63 -14.45 4.07
CA ASP A 17 10.71 -14.47 5.06
C ASP A 17 10.71 -13.22 5.94
N ASN A 18 10.18 -12.11 5.45
CA ASN A 18 9.99 -10.88 6.22
C ASN A 18 8.75 -10.97 7.14
N LYS A 19 8.72 -12.02 8.00
CA LYS A 19 7.60 -12.34 8.90
C LYS A 19 7.22 -11.18 9.80
N PHE A 20 8.22 -10.42 10.27
CA PHE A 20 7.99 -9.28 11.14
C PHE A 20 7.12 -8.22 10.46
N ASN A 21 7.46 -7.83 9.23
CA ASN A 21 6.67 -6.86 8.48
C ASN A 21 5.25 -7.36 8.19
N LEU A 22 5.09 -8.64 7.83
CA LEU A 22 3.79 -9.25 7.58
C LEU A 22 2.90 -9.28 8.84
N ILE A 23 3.49 -9.62 10.00
CA ILE A 23 2.75 -9.66 11.27
C ILE A 23 2.34 -8.24 11.68
N PHE A 24 3.26 -7.28 11.64
CA PHE A 24 2.95 -5.90 12.02
C PHE A 24 1.93 -5.23 11.10
N SER A 25 2.01 -5.49 9.78
CA SER A 25 1.05 -4.94 8.82
C SER A 25 -0.39 -5.42 9.07
N LEU A 26 -0.56 -6.55 9.73
CA LEU A 26 -1.85 -7.15 10.04
C LEU A 26 -2.29 -6.87 11.49
N LEU A 27 -1.37 -6.95 12.44
CA LEU A 27 -1.67 -6.84 13.86
C LEU A 27 -2.13 -5.43 14.24
N PHE A 28 -1.45 -4.41 13.72
CA PHE A 28 -1.79 -3.02 14.02
C PHE A 28 -3.21 -2.63 13.57
N PRO A 29 -3.65 -2.89 12.31
CA PRO A 29 -5.02 -2.60 11.91
C PRO A 29 -6.06 -3.46 12.63
N ILE A 30 -5.76 -4.71 13.01
CA ILE A 30 -6.66 -5.53 13.81
C ILE A 30 -6.90 -4.90 15.18
N VAL A 31 -5.83 -4.50 15.89
CA VAL A 31 -5.94 -3.86 17.21
C VAL A 31 -6.73 -2.54 17.08
N GLY A 32 -6.40 -1.69 16.11
CA GLY A 32 -7.12 -0.44 15.88
C GLY A 32 -8.60 -0.66 15.58
N MET A 33 -8.92 -1.62 14.73
CA MET A 33 -10.30 -1.99 14.41
C MET A 33 -11.06 -2.46 15.65
N VAL A 34 -10.48 -3.33 16.48
CA VAL A 34 -11.10 -3.83 17.72
C VAL A 34 -11.37 -2.68 18.67
N MET A 35 -10.41 -1.77 18.87
CA MET A 35 -10.59 -0.57 19.71
C MET A 35 -11.78 0.27 19.23
N THR A 36 -11.85 0.57 17.93
CA THR A 36 -12.96 1.35 17.37
C THR A 36 -14.32 0.64 17.52
N ILE A 37 -14.35 -0.69 17.40
CA ILE A 37 -15.57 -1.46 17.63
C ILE A 37 -16.02 -1.33 19.10
N VAL A 38 -15.09 -1.46 20.05
CA VAL A 38 -15.38 -1.33 21.48
C VAL A 38 -15.93 0.07 21.80
N GLU A 39 -15.27 1.13 21.35
CA GLU A 39 -15.75 2.51 21.52
C GLU A 39 -17.16 2.73 20.96
N ARG A 40 -17.45 2.17 19.80
CA ARG A 40 -18.80 2.29 19.19
C ARG A 40 -19.86 1.47 19.91
N THR A 41 -19.51 0.31 20.48
CA THR A 41 -20.45 -0.48 21.29
C THR A 41 -20.85 0.20 22.59
N GLU A 42 -19.92 0.92 23.22
CA GLU A 42 -20.21 1.74 24.40
C GLU A 42 -21.10 2.94 24.07
N ALA A 43 -20.94 3.53 22.88
CA ALA A 43 -21.71 4.70 22.44
C ALA A 43 -23.11 4.36 21.89
N SER A 44 -23.30 3.17 21.31
CA SER A 44 -24.56 2.75 20.70
C SER A 44 -24.79 1.25 20.91
N ASN A 45 -25.96 0.87 21.46
CA ASN A 45 -26.32 -0.53 21.74
C ASN A 45 -26.47 -1.43 20.49
N SER A 46 -26.13 -0.97 19.29
CA SER A 46 -26.22 -1.75 18.05
C SER A 46 -25.00 -1.55 17.16
N LEU A 47 -24.22 -2.61 16.97
CA LEU A 47 -23.18 -2.68 15.94
C LEU A 47 -23.84 -2.84 14.57
N LYS A 48 -23.80 -1.79 13.76
CA LYS A 48 -24.16 -1.88 12.34
C LYS A 48 -22.89 -2.10 11.51
N LEU A 49 -23.00 -2.94 10.50
CA LEU A 49 -21.96 -3.08 9.46
C LEU A 49 -21.79 -1.73 8.76
N ASP A 50 -20.59 -1.18 8.85
CA ASP A 50 -20.25 0.13 8.29
C ASP A 50 -19.08 -0.03 7.32
N TYR A 51 -19.30 0.34 6.05
CA TYR A 51 -18.29 0.28 5.02
C TYR A 51 -17.13 1.22 5.30
N ASP A 52 -17.44 2.47 5.67
CA ASP A 52 -16.45 3.53 5.85
C ASP A 52 -15.52 3.25 7.04
N MET A 53 -16.01 2.53 8.04
CA MET A 53 -15.22 2.16 9.22
C MET A 53 -13.98 1.33 8.86
N MET A 54 -14.08 0.48 7.84
CA MET A 54 -12.99 -0.42 7.46
C MET A 54 -11.94 0.23 6.54
N LEU A 55 -12.30 1.30 5.84
CA LEU A 55 -11.43 1.94 4.85
C LEU A 55 -10.07 2.41 5.41
N PRO A 56 -9.97 3.03 6.61
CA PRO A 56 -8.68 3.42 7.18
C PRO A 56 -7.74 2.22 7.40
N TYR A 57 -8.28 1.08 7.86
CA TYR A 57 -7.49 -0.12 8.13
C TYR A 57 -7.04 -0.81 6.84
N ILE A 58 -7.91 -0.87 5.83
CA ILE A 58 -7.57 -1.36 4.49
C ILE A 58 -6.50 -0.46 3.86
N SER A 59 -6.67 0.86 3.96
CA SER A 59 -5.69 1.83 3.49
C SER A 59 -4.32 1.64 4.16
N TYR A 60 -4.30 1.39 5.48
CA TYR A 60 -3.08 1.13 6.23
C TYR A 60 -2.32 -0.09 5.68
N ILE A 61 -3.02 -1.22 5.51
CA ILE A 61 -2.42 -2.45 4.97
C ILE A 61 -1.78 -2.18 3.60
N ILE A 62 -2.52 -1.53 2.70
CA ILE A 62 -2.08 -1.27 1.33
C ILE A 62 -0.86 -0.32 1.32
N VAL A 63 -0.92 0.80 2.05
CA VAL A 63 0.17 1.78 2.08
C VAL A 63 1.43 1.16 2.68
N LEU A 64 1.32 0.45 3.80
CA LEU A 64 2.46 -0.18 4.47
C LEU A 64 3.11 -1.23 3.56
N SER A 65 2.31 -2.09 2.94
CA SER A 65 2.79 -3.08 1.98
C SER A 65 3.53 -2.43 0.80
N MET A 66 3.02 -1.32 0.26
CA MET A 66 3.66 -0.62 -0.86
C MET A 66 4.92 0.15 -0.42
N LEU A 67 4.95 0.72 0.78
CA LEU A 67 6.15 1.40 1.29
C LEU A 67 7.29 0.41 1.54
N PHE A 68 7.06 -0.61 2.33
CA PHE A 68 8.12 -1.53 2.77
C PHE A 68 8.25 -2.77 1.88
N GLY A 69 7.14 -3.34 1.44
CA GLY A 69 7.13 -4.52 0.58
C GLY A 69 7.59 -4.21 -0.84
N TRP A 70 7.12 -3.12 -1.45
CA TRP A 70 7.50 -2.80 -2.83
C TRP A 70 8.71 -1.87 -2.89
N ILE A 71 8.65 -0.64 -2.39
CA ILE A 71 9.73 0.34 -2.48
C ILE A 71 10.97 -0.16 -1.71
N GLY A 72 10.75 -0.63 -0.48
CA GLY A 72 11.83 -1.17 0.35
C GLY A 72 12.55 -2.32 -0.33
N THR A 73 11.83 -3.31 -0.85
CA THR A 73 12.42 -4.48 -1.52
C THR A 73 13.19 -4.07 -2.79
N ILE A 74 12.63 -3.23 -3.66
CA ILE A 74 13.32 -2.79 -4.89
C ILE A 74 14.57 -1.97 -4.54
N SER A 75 14.52 -1.11 -3.53
CA SER A 75 15.67 -0.34 -3.08
C SER A 75 16.78 -1.24 -2.53
N GLN A 76 16.43 -2.23 -1.71
CA GLN A 76 17.36 -3.22 -1.17
C GLN A 76 18.01 -4.06 -2.27
N LEU A 77 17.22 -4.55 -3.23
CA LEU A 77 17.73 -5.30 -4.39
C LEU A 77 18.71 -4.45 -5.22
N ARG A 78 18.42 -3.15 -5.37
CA ARG A 78 19.29 -2.22 -6.09
C ARG A 78 20.60 -2.00 -5.35
N GLU A 79 20.57 -1.76 -4.04
CA GLU A 79 21.78 -1.52 -3.24
C GLU A 79 22.69 -2.74 -3.17
N ASN A 80 22.12 -3.92 -3.02
CA ASN A 80 22.86 -5.19 -3.02
C ASN A 80 23.34 -5.63 -4.42
N GLY A 81 23.03 -4.88 -5.48
CA GLY A 81 23.40 -5.24 -6.86
C GLY A 81 22.55 -6.35 -7.49
N PHE A 82 21.66 -6.98 -6.72
CA PHE A 82 20.79 -8.05 -7.24
C PHE A 82 19.80 -7.54 -8.31
N PHE A 83 19.41 -6.27 -8.24
CA PHE A 83 18.54 -5.70 -9.27
C PHE A 83 19.15 -5.74 -10.65
N LYS A 84 20.47 -5.43 -10.78
CA LYS A 84 21.23 -5.56 -12.03
C LYS A 84 21.34 -7.01 -12.49
N MET A 85 21.67 -7.93 -11.56
CA MET A 85 21.79 -9.35 -11.86
C MET A 85 20.48 -9.92 -12.38
N PHE A 86 19.36 -9.65 -11.70
CA PHE A 86 18.05 -10.13 -12.14
C PHE A 86 17.59 -9.50 -13.45
N THR A 87 17.95 -8.22 -13.70
CA THR A 87 17.65 -7.58 -14.98
C THR A 87 18.38 -8.27 -16.14
N SER A 88 19.64 -8.67 -15.96
CA SER A 88 20.38 -9.41 -16.98
C SER A 88 19.80 -10.81 -17.24
N LEU A 89 19.31 -11.49 -16.20
CA LEU A 89 18.69 -12.81 -16.31
C LEU A 89 17.29 -12.77 -16.93
N SER A 90 16.49 -11.78 -16.58
CA SER A 90 15.12 -11.63 -17.06
C SER A 90 15.01 -10.92 -18.42
N GLY A 91 16.04 -10.15 -18.78
CA GLY A 91 16.07 -9.35 -20.01
C GLY A 91 15.43 -7.96 -19.87
N SER A 92 14.70 -7.68 -18.76
CA SER A 92 14.08 -6.37 -18.56
C SER A 92 13.83 -6.08 -17.06
N LYS A 93 14.12 -4.84 -16.65
CA LYS A 93 13.81 -4.35 -15.30
C LYS A 93 12.31 -4.35 -14.98
N TYR A 94 11.48 -4.19 -16.00
CA TYR A 94 10.02 -4.13 -15.83
C TYR A 94 9.44 -5.45 -15.30
N TYR A 95 10.02 -6.60 -15.66
CA TYR A 95 9.58 -7.89 -15.13
C TYR A 95 9.78 -7.99 -13.63
N ILE A 96 10.90 -7.47 -13.11
CA ILE A 96 11.20 -7.50 -11.68
C ILE A 96 10.21 -6.61 -10.92
N ILE A 97 9.99 -5.39 -11.43
CA ILE A 97 9.08 -4.40 -10.87
C ILE A 97 7.65 -4.96 -10.85
N LEU A 98 7.19 -5.51 -11.96
CA LEU A 98 5.83 -6.05 -12.10
C LEU A 98 5.62 -7.27 -11.19
N VAL A 99 6.58 -8.19 -11.15
CA VAL A 99 6.48 -9.39 -10.28
C VAL A 99 6.43 -8.98 -8.81
N ASN A 100 7.25 -8.02 -8.39
CA ASN A 100 7.23 -7.53 -7.02
C ASN A 100 5.89 -6.85 -6.68
N PHE A 101 5.35 -6.03 -7.59
CA PHE A 101 4.02 -5.44 -7.43
C PHE A 101 2.92 -6.50 -7.29
N LEU A 102 2.92 -7.53 -8.16
CA LEU A 102 1.92 -8.61 -8.10
C LEU A 102 1.98 -9.39 -6.79
N ILE A 103 3.18 -9.63 -6.25
CA ILE A 103 3.33 -10.30 -4.95
C ILE A 103 2.74 -9.44 -3.83
N ASN A 104 3.05 -8.13 -3.79
CA ASN A 104 2.48 -7.25 -2.78
C ASN A 104 0.97 -7.12 -2.91
N LEU A 105 0.43 -7.09 -4.14
CA LEU A 105 -1.01 -7.09 -4.38
C LEU A 105 -1.67 -8.37 -3.86
N LEU A 106 -1.06 -9.54 -4.08
CA LEU A 106 -1.55 -10.81 -3.57
C LEU A 106 -1.52 -10.85 -2.03
N LEU A 107 -0.44 -10.36 -1.41
CA LEU A 107 -0.33 -10.25 0.04
C LEU A 107 -1.38 -9.29 0.62
N ASN A 108 -1.60 -8.14 -0.01
CA ASN A 108 -2.67 -7.20 0.38
C ASN A 108 -4.04 -7.87 0.33
N PHE A 109 -4.31 -8.61 -0.74
CA PHE A 109 -5.56 -9.35 -0.88
C PHE A 109 -5.76 -10.34 0.27
N CYS A 110 -4.74 -11.13 0.60
CA CYS A 110 -4.79 -12.07 1.73
C CYS A 110 -5.00 -11.35 3.07
N GLN A 111 -4.22 -10.29 3.34
CA GLN A 111 -4.29 -9.57 4.61
C GLN A 111 -5.63 -8.86 4.81
N VAL A 112 -6.16 -8.20 3.79
CA VAL A 112 -7.48 -7.55 3.87
C VAL A 112 -8.58 -8.57 4.10
N ASN A 113 -8.56 -9.72 3.43
CA ASN A 113 -9.57 -10.75 3.66
C ASN A 113 -9.49 -11.36 5.07
N ILE A 114 -8.29 -11.51 5.65
CA ILE A 114 -8.13 -11.91 7.05
C ILE A 114 -8.74 -10.85 7.98
N LEU A 115 -8.43 -9.57 7.76
CA LEU A 115 -8.97 -8.46 8.55
C LEU A 115 -10.50 -8.43 8.49
N VAL A 116 -11.07 -8.53 7.29
CA VAL A 116 -12.53 -8.54 7.06
C VAL A 116 -13.18 -9.77 7.71
N GLY A 117 -12.53 -10.94 7.65
CA GLY A 117 -13.00 -12.15 8.31
C GLY A 117 -13.10 -11.96 9.83
N ILE A 118 -12.07 -11.36 10.45
CA ILE A 118 -12.07 -11.04 11.88
C ILE A 118 -13.20 -10.03 12.22
N TYR A 119 -13.37 -9.00 11.38
CA TYR A 119 -14.44 -8.01 11.54
C TYR A 119 -15.82 -8.67 11.55
N PHE A 120 -16.13 -9.55 10.61
CA PHE A 120 -17.40 -10.26 10.56
C PHE A 120 -17.64 -11.16 11.78
N ILE A 121 -16.59 -11.83 12.29
CA ILE A 121 -16.68 -12.66 13.49
C ILE A 121 -17.05 -11.80 14.71
N ILE A 122 -16.43 -10.63 14.88
CA ILE A 122 -16.66 -9.74 16.02
C ILE A 122 -18.07 -9.14 15.94
N VAL A 123 -18.48 -8.64 14.79
CA VAL A 123 -19.79 -7.99 14.60
C VAL A 123 -20.93 -9.02 14.56
N ARG A 124 -20.61 -10.31 14.41
CA ARG A 124 -21.59 -11.43 14.26
C ARG A 124 -22.59 -11.21 13.13
N ASN A 125 -22.19 -10.47 12.11
CA ASN A 125 -23.02 -10.22 10.93
C ASN A 125 -22.17 -10.36 9.68
N TYR A 126 -22.70 -11.04 8.65
CA TYR A 126 -22.00 -11.36 7.43
C TYR A 126 -22.70 -10.71 6.24
N SER A 127 -21.96 -9.94 5.45
CA SER A 127 -22.44 -9.37 4.20
C SER A 127 -21.47 -9.65 3.05
N LEU A 128 -21.91 -10.51 2.14
CA LEU A 128 -21.14 -10.80 0.91
C LEU A 128 -20.95 -9.55 0.05
N MET A 129 -21.93 -8.65 0.06
CA MET A 129 -21.85 -7.40 -0.69
C MET A 129 -20.71 -6.50 -0.18
N LEU A 130 -20.59 -6.33 1.15
CA LEU A 130 -19.50 -5.57 1.75
C LEU A 130 -18.13 -6.21 1.51
N LEU A 131 -18.04 -7.54 1.63
CA LEU A 131 -16.81 -8.26 1.31
C LEU A 131 -16.38 -8.00 -0.14
N PHE A 132 -17.31 -8.05 -1.08
CA PHE A 132 -17.01 -7.76 -2.48
C PHE A 132 -16.58 -6.31 -2.69
N GLN A 133 -17.27 -5.35 -2.08
CA GLN A 133 -16.93 -3.92 -2.16
C GLN A 133 -15.52 -3.65 -1.63
N TRP A 134 -15.14 -4.17 -0.45
CA TRP A 134 -13.80 -4.00 0.09
C TRP A 134 -12.72 -4.65 -0.78
N ASN A 135 -12.98 -5.81 -1.37
CA ASN A 135 -12.05 -6.42 -2.30
C ASN A 135 -11.86 -5.61 -3.59
N MET A 136 -12.94 -4.94 -4.07
CA MET A 136 -12.85 -4.04 -5.23
C MET A 136 -11.98 -2.80 -4.96
N VAL A 137 -11.83 -2.37 -3.70
CA VAL A 137 -10.98 -1.24 -3.32
C VAL A 137 -9.48 -1.59 -3.40
N ILE A 138 -9.10 -2.85 -3.15
CA ILE A 138 -7.69 -3.25 -3.05
C ILE A 138 -6.92 -2.94 -4.33
N PHE A 139 -7.50 -3.28 -5.48
CA PHE A 139 -6.80 -3.15 -6.76
C PHE A 139 -6.50 -1.70 -7.15
N PRO A 140 -7.48 -0.77 -7.22
CA PRO A 140 -7.23 0.62 -7.58
C PRO A 140 -6.34 1.33 -6.55
N CYS A 141 -6.52 1.08 -5.24
CA CYS A 141 -5.66 1.64 -4.20
C CYS A 141 -4.22 1.15 -4.30
N SER A 142 -4.02 -0.14 -4.58
CA SER A 142 -2.67 -0.71 -4.77
C SER A 142 -1.97 -0.14 -6.00
N ILE A 143 -2.68 0.03 -7.13
CA ILE A 143 -2.13 0.66 -8.34
C ILE A 143 -1.79 2.12 -8.06
N PHE A 144 -2.67 2.83 -7.40
CA PHE A 144 -2.45 4.23 -7.05
C PHE A 144 -1.19 4.39 -6.18
N CYS A 145 -1.06 3.62 -5.09
CA CYS A 145 0.12 3.63 -4.23
C CYS A 145 1.39 3.22 -4.99
N PHE A 146 1.31 2.17 -5.81
CA PHE A 146 2.42 1.70 -6.64
C PHE A 146 2.97 2.81 -7.54
N LEU A 147 2.10 3.50 -8.26
CA LEU A 147 2.50 4.57 -9.17
C LEU A 147 2.96 5.82 -8.41
N SER A 148 2.20 6.24 -7.39
CA SER A 148 2.54 7.43 -6.59
C SER A 148 3.90 7.31 -5.90
N LEU A 149 4.23 6.13 -5.39
CA LEU A 149 5.50 5.90 -4.69
C LEU A 149 6.68 5.67 -5.61
N SER A 150 6.46 5.37 -6.91
CA SER A 150 7.52 5.08 -7.88
C SER A 150 8.56 6.18 -7.97
N PHE A 151 8.17 7.45 -7.76
CA PHE A 151 9.12 8.57 -7.84
C PHE A 151 10.20 8.51 -6.75
N LEU A 152 9.92 7.90 -5.58
CA LEU A 152 10.90 7.74 -4.51
C LEU A 152 12.12 6.91 -4.96
N LEU A 153 11.93 5.98 -5.88
CA LEU A 153 13.03 5.17 -6.43
C LEU A 153 13.96 5.96 -7.36
N LEU A 154 13.57 7.16 -7.80
CA LEU A 154 14.44 8.04 -8.57
C LEU A 154 15.47 8.75 -7.68
N ILE A 155 15.14 8.94 -6.40
CA ILE A 155 16.01 9.63 -5.44
C ILE A 155 17.17 8.68 -5.08
N PRO A 156 18.43 9.14 -5.17
CA PRO A 156 19.60 8.31 -4.87
C PRO A 156 19.84 8.19 -3.36
N LEU A 157 18.87 7.64 -2.62
CA LEU A 157 19.01 7.40 -1.19
C LEU A 157 19.56 6.00 -0.92
N LYS A 158 20.37 5.87 0.14
CA LYS A 158 20.75 4.57 0.69
C LYS A 158 19.51 3.90 1.29
N TYR A 159 19.46 2.58 1.28
CA TYR A 159 18.34 1.80 1.81
C TYR A 159 17.97 2.19 3.25
N GLU A 160 18.97 2.33 4.12
CA GLU A 160 18.74 2.72 5.53
C GLU A 160 18.08 4.11 5.66
N THR A 161 18.58 5.10 4.91
CA THR A 161 17.99 6.45 4.90
C THR A 161 16.57 6.43 4.34
N LEU A 162 16.35 5.66 3.27
CA LEU A 162 15.02 5.49 2.70
C LEU A 162 14.05 4.88 3.70
N GLN A 163 14.47 3.86 4.46
CA GLN A 163 13.68 3.23 5.52
C GLN A 163 13.22 4.25 6.57
N ILE A 164 14.12 5.13 7.00
CA ILE A 164 13.79 6.21 7.96
C ILE A 164 12.72 7.14 7.37
N VAL A 165 12.91 7.57 6.11
CA VAL A 165 11.94 8.43 5.41
C VAL A 165 10.57 7.75 5.30
N LEU A 166 10.52 6.46 4.92
CA LEU A 166 9.29 5.70 4.80
C LEU A 166 8.57 5.54 6.14
N THR A 167 9.33 5.26 7.21
CA THR A 167 8.77 5.13 8.57
C THR A 167 8.23 6.47 9.08
N THR A 168 8.98 7.56 8.87
CA THR A 168 8.53 8.91 9.22
C THR A 168 7.25 9.29 8.47
N TYR A 169 7.20 8.99 7.15
CA TYR A 169 6.02 9.24 6.34
C TYR A 169 4.80 8.44 6.85
N LEU A 170 5.00 7.17 7.23
CA LEU A 170 3.95 6.33 7.78
C LEU A 170 3.35 6.94 9.06
N VAL A 171 4.20 7.33 10.02
CA VAL A 171 3.76 7.92 11.29
C VAL A 171 3.05 9.26 11.06
N LEU A 172 3.64 10.14 10.27
CA LEU A 172 3.04 11.44 9.94
C LEU A 172 1.74 11.28 9.16
N GLY A 173 1.70 10.39 8.18
CA GLY A 173 0.51 10.15 7.36
C GLY A 173 -0.67 9.67 8.20
N MET A 174 -0.44 8.77 9.16
CA MET A 174 -1.48 8.31 10.08
C MET A 174 -1.93 9.42 11.04
N TYR A 175 -0.99 10.17 11.60
CA TYR A 175 -1.31 11.29 12.48
C TYR A 175 -2.19 12.34 11.78
N LEU A 176 -1.85 12.67 10.54
CA LEU A 176 -2.58 13.63 9.72
C LEU A 176 -4.01 13.19 9.35
N LEU A 177 -4.34 11.90 9.42
CA LEU A 177 -5.73 11.45 9.19
C LEU A 177 -6.70 11.92 10.29
N HIS A 178 -6.21 12.11 11.51
CA HIS A 178 -7.03 12.47 12.67
C HIS A 178 -7.18 13.99 12.89
N ILE A 179 -6.46 14.80 12.10
CA ILE A 179 -6.51 16.26 12.25
C ILE A 179 -7.55 16.83 11.28
N ASN A 180 -8.53 17.54 11.83
CA ASN A 180 -9.46 18.35 11.05
C ASN A 180 -8.77 19.63 10.60
N PHE A 181 -8.37 19.69 9.35
CA PHE A 181 -7.65 20.82 8.78
C PHE A 181 -8.60 21.88 8.22
N SER A 182 -8.19 23.15 8.34
CA SER A 182 -8.79 24.26 7.62
C SER A 182 -8.68 24.08 6.09
N PRO A 183 -9.50 24.76 5.26
CA PRO A 183 -9.53 24.56 3.79
C PRO A 183 -8.18 24.67 3.10
N ILE A 184 -7.26 25.49 3.60
CA ILE A 184 -5.90 25.67 3.06
C ILE A 184 -5.07 24.38 3.22
N VAL A 185 -5.30 23.66 4.29
CA VAL A 185 -4.55 22.42 4.61
C VAL A 185 -5.15 21.19 3.93
N GLN A 186 -6.34 21.31 3.34
CA GLN A 186 -6.92 20.22 2.53
C GLN A 186 -6.00 19.82 1.36
N PHE A 187 -5.15 20.71 0.86
CA PHE A 187 -4.14 20.38 -0.14
C PHE A 187 -3.18 19.29 0.35
N PHE A 188 -2.80 19.31 1.63
CA PHE A 188 -1.94 18.26 2.20
C PHE A 188 -2.62 16.90 2.29
N LYS A 189 -3.96 16.85 2.27
CA LYS A 189 -4.72 15.62 2.17
C LYS A 189 -4.36 14.83 0.90
N PHE A 190 -4.13 15.53 -0.21
CA PHE A 190 -3.74 14.92 -1.48
C PHE A 190 -2.33 14.31 -1.46
N LEU A 191 -1.43 14.80 -0.60
CA LEU A 191 -0.10 14.22 -0.42
C LEU A 191 -0.11 13.01 0.53
N ASN A 192 -1.21 12.80 1.25
CA ASN A 192 -1.36 11.71 2.18
C ASN A 192 -2.00 10.50 1.49
N LEU A 193 -1.18 9.45 1.21
CA LEU A 193 -1.65 8.22 0.55
C LEU A 193 -2.76 7.50 1.33
N PHE A 194 -2.76 7.61 2.66
CA PHE A 194 -3.83 7.02 3.48
C PHE A 194 -5.17 7.70 3.20
N ALA A 195 -5.19 9.04 3.23
CA ALA A 195 -6.39 9.82 2.94
C ALA A 195 -6.88 9.56 1.52
N MET A 196 -5.96 9.53 0.54
CA MET A 196 -6.30 9.26 -0.85
C MET A 196 -6.88 7.87 -1.08
N ASN A 197 -6.36 6.84 -0.41
CA ASN A 197 -6.92 5.49 -0.50
C ASN A 197 -8.34 5.42 0.10
N ILE A 198 -8.61 6.16 1.17
CA ILE A 198 -9.96 6.26 1.74
C ILE A 198 -10.91 6.93 0.74
N GLU A 199 -10.51 8.05 0.12
CA GLU A 199 -11.29 8.73 -0.91
C GLU A 199 -11.55 7.83 -2.14
N ILE A 200 -10.55 7.06 -2.58
CA ILE A 200 -10.71 6.07 -3.66
C ILE A 200 -11.73 5.01 -3.26
N GLY A 201 -11.65 4.52 -2.01
CA GLY A 201 -12.62 3.56 -1.48
C GLY A 201 -14.04 4.11 -1.48
N GLN A 202 -14.22 5.36 -1.06
CA GLN A 202 -15.52 6.04 -1.05
C GLN A 202 -16.07 6.26 -2.45
N LEU A 203 -15.21 6.60 -3.43
CA LEU A 203 -15.63 6.77 -4.84
C LEU A 203 -16.23 5.51 -5.47
N ILE A 204 -15.87 4.32 -4.98
CA ILE A 204 -16.43 3.06 -5.51
C ILE A 204 -17.91 2.92 -5.16
N ILE A 205 -18.35 3.51 -4.05
CA ILE A 205 -19.75 3.45 -3.61
C ILE A 205 -20.53 4.69 -4.02
N SER A 206 -19.93 5.87 -3.87
CA SER A 206 -20.55 7.16 -4.15
C SER A 206 -19.67 8.01 -5.06
N PRO A 207 -19.79 7.86 -6.39
CA PRO A 207 -18.99 8.64 -7.34
C PRO A 207 -19.42 10.13 -7.32
N SER A 208 -18.88 10.90 -6.37
CA SER A 208 -19.25 12.30 -6.18
C SER A 208 -18.12 13.31 -6.43
N ASN A 209 -16.87 12.85 -6.60
CA ASN A 209 -15.73 13.77 -6.53
C ASN A 209 -14.78 13.65 -7.74
N ASN A 210 -15.06 14.41 -8.80
CA ASN A 210 -14.27 14.42 -10.05
C ASN A 210 -12.81 14.86 -9.85
N TYR A 211 -12.52 15.67 -8.81
CA TYR A 211 -11.15 16.14 -8.53
C TYR A 211 -10.22 15.00 -8.10
N VAL A 212 -10.72 14.01 -7.36
CA VAL A 212 -9.93 12.85 -6.94
C VAL A 212 -9.49 12.04 -8.15
N LEU A 213 -10.38 11.83 -9.12
CA LEU A 213 -10.06 11.12 -10.37
C LEU A 213 -8.98 11.86 -11.18
N LEU A 214 -9.08 13.17 -11.29
CA LEU A 214 -8.12 13.99 -12.04
C LEU A 214 -6.74 13.93 -11.36
N TYR A 215 -6.69 14.01 -10.03
CA TYR A 215 -5.44 13.88 -9.28
C TYR A 215 -4.82 12.49 -9.40
N MET A 216 -5.63 11.44 -9.34
CA MET A 216 -5.17 10.07 -9.59
C MET A 216 -4.55 9.91 -10.97
N LEU A 217 -5.18 10.44 -12.01
CA LEU A 217 -4.66 10.39 -13.37
C LEU A 217 -3.30 11.08 -13.47
N LEU A 218 -3.16 12.26 -12.86
CA LEU A 218 -1.91 13.03 -12.86
C LEU A 218 -0.78 12.24 -12.17
N LEU A 219 -1.04 11.68 -10.99
CA LEU A 219 -0.05 10.86 -10.28
C LEU A 219 0.28 9.57 -11.02
N CYS A 220 -0.69 8.94 -11.69
CA CYS A 220 -0.45 7.78 -12.55
C CYS A 220 0.52 8.10 -13.68
N ILE A 221 0.37 9.24 -14.34
CA ILE A 221 1.28 9.67 -15.41
C ILE A 221 2.69 9.90 -14.86
N ILE A 222 2.82 10.62 -13.73
CA ILE A 222 4.12 10.83 -13.06
C ILE A 222 4.76 9.50 -12.67
N GLY A 223 3.98 8.57 -12.14
CA GLY A 223 4.43 7.25 -11.73
C GLY A 223 4.96 6.42 -12.91
N LEU A 224 4.25 6.38 -14.02
CA LEU A 224 4.69 5.68 -15.23
C LEU A 224 6.00 6.26 -15.78
N LEU A 225 6.11 7.59 -15.82
CA LEU A 225 7.35 8.26 -16.20
C LEU A 225 8.51 7.93 -15.26
N SER A 226 8.22 7.85 -13.96
CA SER A 226 9.21 7.49 -12.93
C SER A 226 9.73 6.07 -13.13
N ILE A 227 8.85 5.10 -13.34
CA ILE A 227 9.22 3.69 -13.58
C ILE A 227 10.15 3.55 -14.78
N SER A 228 9.91 4.31 -15.86
CA SER A 228 10.77 4.27 -17.05
C SER A 228 12.19 4.73 -16.76
N ARG A 229 12.37 5.67 -15.82
CA ARG A 229 13.65 6.29 -15.45
C ARG A 229 14.39 5.61 -14.30
N ILE A 230 13.83 4.58 -13.66
CA ILE A 230 14.49 3.86 -12.57
C ILE A 230 15.84 3.31 -13.04
N SER A 231 16.93 3.68 -12.34
CA SER A 231 18.28 3.18 -12.62
C SER A 231 18.44 1.75 -12.07
N VAL A 232 19.11 0.91 -12.86
CA VAL A 232 19.41 -0.49 -12.50
C VAL A 232 20.70 -0.58 -11.65
N PHE A 233 21.51 0.48 -11.65
CA PHE A 233 22.82 0.48 -10.99
C PHE A 233 22.73 0.86 -9.51
N PRO A 234 23.53 0.21 -8.65
CA PRO A 234 23.67 0.61 -7.27
C PRO A 234 24.26 2.03 -7.16
N HIS A 235 23.82 2.80 -6.16
CA HIS A 235 24.30 4.18 -5.97
C HIS A 235 25.73 4.26 -5.41
N LYS A 236 26.30 3.14 -4.93
CA LYS A 236 27.66 3.08 -4.35
C LYS A 236 28.79 3.54 -5.27
N ASN A 237 28.60 3.59 -6.58
CA ASN A 237 29.65 3.87 -7.56
C ASN A 237 29.59 5.30 -8.11
N ARG A 238 29.00 6.26 -7.40
CA ARG A 238 29.01 7.69 -7.76
C ARG A 238 29.72 8.52 -6.70
N GLY A 239 30.86 8.00 -6.24
CA GLY A 239 31.81 8.73 -5.42
C GLY A 239 33.16 8.73 -6.12
#